data_ebad2e9a058ce9cd77f69a636620cf6f
#
_entry.id   ebad2e9a058ce9cd77f69a636620cf6f
#
_cell.length_a   1.000
_cell.length_b   1.000
_cell.length_c   1.000
_cell.angle_alpha   90.00
_cell.angle_beta   90.00
_cell.angle_gamma   90.00
#
_symmetry.space_group_name_H-M   'P 1'
#
loop_
_entity.id
_entity.type
_entity.pdbx_description
1 polymer ?
#
loop_
_entity_poly.entity_id
_entity_poly.type
_entity_poly.pdbx_seq_one_letter_code
_entity_poly.pdbx_strand_id
1 'polypeptide(L)'
;MTMTDFDVSAVDLSGLLNTSAEEKAKQVPDPATYHILCMLPKAEEEFSETGILKSATAMHHEELLSPVLFVAKIGPDAFKDAARFPSGPSCKVGDFILVRPNTGTRMKIHGTEWRLINDDSIQAVVQDPRGIQRPH
;
A
#
# COMPACT_ATOMS: atom_id res chain seq x y z
N MET A 1 5.45 -8.85 31.66
CA MET A 1 4.93 -8.46 31.44
C MET A 1 4.76 -8.56 31.23
N THR A 2 4.64 -8.83 31.22
CA THR A 2 4.03 -8.69 30.99
C THR A 2 3.64 -8.16 30.47
N MET A 3 3.29 -8.18 29.70
CA MET A 3 2.73 -7.57 29.42
C MET A 3 2.19 -7.63 29.55
N THR A 4 2.12 -8.24 29.95
CA THR A 4 1.42 -7.98 30.25
C THR A 4 0.77 -7.49 30.56
N ASP A 5 0.88 -8.22 31.52
CA ASP A 5 -0.18 -7.51 31.21
C ASP A 5 -0.06 -6.12 30.78
N PHE A 6 0.14 -5.96 29.56
CA PHE A 6 0.21 -4.67 29.00
C PHE A 6 -1.14 -4.00 29.06
N ASP A 7 -1.21 -2.93 29.82
CA ASP A 7 -2.45 -2.20 29.95
C ASP A 7 -2.51 -1.11 28.91
N VAL A 8 -3.31 -1.32 27.90
CA VAL A 8 -3.45 -0.38 26.81
C VAL A 8 -3.94 0.98 27.28
N SER A 9 -4.76 1.00 28.33
CA SER A 9 -5.29 2.26 28.83
C SER A 9 -4.20 3.15 29.46
N ALA A 10 -3.08 2.55 29.82
CA ALA A 10 -1.97 3.30 30.36
C ALA A 10 -1.04 3.86 29.27
N VAL A 11 -1.29 3.52 28.01
CA VAL A 11 -0.48 3.99 26.90
C VAL A 11 -0.73 5.47 26.69
N ASP A 12 0.35 6.22 26.59
CA ASP A 12 0.29 7.64 26.30
C ASP A 12 -0.05 7.84 24.82
N LEU A 13 -1.29 8.21 24.57
CA LEU A 13 -1.75 8.43 23.20
C LEU A 13 -1.02 9.59 22.53
N SER A 14 -0.59 10.58 23.31
CA SER A 14 0.21 11.66 22.74
C SER A 14 1.54 11.14 22.21
N GLY A 15 2.14 10.19 22.93
CA GLY A 15 3.36 9.54 22.47
C GLY A 15 3.15 8.78 21.17
N LEU A 16 2.00 8.12 21.03
CA LEU A 16 1.68 7.40 19.80
C LEU A 16 1.50 8.37 18.63
N LEU A 17 0.83 9.50 18.89
CA LEU A 17 0.60 10.48 17.83
C LEU A 17 1.89 11.14 17.37
N ASN A 18 2.86 11.22 18.26
CA ASN A 18 4.16 11.82 17.99
C ASN A 18 5.23 10.78 17.66
N THR A 19 4.81 9.59 17.29
CA THR A 19 5.71 8.50 16.93
C THR A 19 6.66 8.93 15.82
N SER A 20 7.94 8.63 15.98
CA SER A 20 8.96 8.96 14.98
C SER A 20 8.72 8.16 13.69
N ALA A 21 9.33 8.63 12.61
CA ALA A 21 9.25 7.92 11.33
C ALA A 21 9.78 6.49 11.45
N GLU A 22 10.83 6.29 12.24
CA GLU A 22 11.38 4.94 12.45
C GLU A 22 10.38 4.04 13.16
N GLU A 23 9.71 4.55 14.18
CA GLU A 23 8.73 3.78 14.91
C GLU A 23 7.52 3.47 14.03
N LYS A 24 7.09 4.42 13.22
CA LYS A 24 6.01 4.20 12.27
C LYS A 24 6.38 3.14 11.26
N ALA A 25 7.62 3.13 10.80
CA ALA A 25 8.10 2.13 9.86
C ALA A 25 8.03 0.73 10.45
N LYS A 26 8.29 0.60 11.75
CA LYS A 26 8.20 -0.70 12.43
C LYS A 26 6.78 -1.21 12.54
N GLN A 27 5.80 -0.34 12.42
CA GLN A 27 4.39 -0.71 12.49
C GLN A 27 3.83 -1.14 11.15
N VAL A 28 4.60 -0.96 10.08
CA VAL A 28 4.24 -1.46 8.76
C VAL A 28 4.63 -2.94 8.70
N PRO A 29 3.70 -3.84 8.36
CA PRO A 29 4.00 -5.27 8.37
C PRO A 29 5.04 -5.65 7.34
N ASP A 30 5.74 -6.75 7.62
CA ASP A 30 6.64 -7.37 6.66
C ASP A 30 5.87 -8.49 5.95
N PRO A 31 5.81 -8.49 4.63
CA PRO A 31 5.08 -9.54 3.93
C PRO A 31 5.76 -10.90 4.13
N ALA A 32 4.94 -11.92 4.33
CA ALA A 32 5.41 -13.28 4.51
C ALA A 32 5.37 -14.02 3.17
N THR A 33 6.23 -15.02 3.04
CA THR A 33 6.26 -15.92 1.90
C THR A 33 6.32 -15.16 0.57
N TYR A 34 5.35 -15.35 -0.30
CA TYR A 34 5.34 -14.76 -1.64
C TYR A 34 4.52 -13.47 -1.74
N HIS A 35 4.10 -12.93 -0.62
CA HIS A 35 3.29 -11.72 -0.61
C HIS A 35 4.14 -10.46 -0.83
N ILE A 36 3.48 -9.43 -1.32
CA ILE A 36 4.09 -8.14 -1.59
C ILE A 36 3.26 -7.08 -0.89
N LEU A 37 3.91 -6.23 -0.12
CA LEU A 37 3.23 -5.13 0.56
C LEU A 37 3.33 -3.88 -0.29
N CYS A 38 2.17 -3.32 -0.61
CA CYS A 38 2.06 -2.15 -1.45
C CYS A 38 1.33 -1.03 -0.73
N MET A 39 1.67 0.19 -1.08
CA MET A 39 0.98 1.37 -0.59
C MET A 39 0.12 1.93 -1.70
N LEU A 40 -1.10 2.31 -1.37
CA LEU A 40 -1.96 2.99 -2.32
C LEU A 40 -1.52 4.45 -2.39
N PRO A 41 -1.07 4.93 -3.56
CA PRO A 41 -0.77 6.35 -3.70
C PRO A 41 -2.01 7.15 -3.38
N LYS A 42 -1.84 8.23 -2.63
CA LYS A 42 -2.99 9.06 -2.32
C LYS A 42 -3.52 9.65 -3.61
N ALA A 43 -4.84 9.56 -3.79
CA ALA A 43 -5.50 10.37 -4.79
C ALA A 43 -5.09 11.80 -4.43
N GLU A 44 -4.51 12.51 -5.38
CA GLU A 44 -4.07 13.86 -5.12
C GLU A 44 -5.24 14.65 -4.57
N GLU A 45 -4.98 15.41 -3.53
CA GLU A 45 -5.95 16.39 -3.04
C GLU A 45 -6.06 17.46 -4.09
N GLU A 46 -6.44 17.04 -5.28
CA GLU A 46 -6.45 17.93 -6.38
C GLU A 46 -7.71 18.71 -6.41
N PHE A 47 -7.49 19.97 -6.52
CA PHE A 47 -8.52 20.78 -7.06
C PHE A 47 -8.73 20.34 -8.50
N SER A 48 -9.97 20.17 -8.90
CA SER A 48 -10.27 20.01 -10.29
C SER A 48 -9.80 21.29 -11.02
N GLU A 49 -9.81 21.25 -12.35
CA GLU A 49 -9.46 22.42 -13.14
C GLU A 49 -10.27 23.65 -12.78
N THR A 50 -11.43 23.45 -12.19
CA THR A 50 -12.28 24.55 -11.72
C THR A 50 -11.91 25.02 -10.33
N GLY A 51 -10.94 24.40 -9.68
CA GLY A 51 -10.55 24.73 -8.32
C GLY A 51 -11.44 24.13 -7.25
N ILE A 52 -12.34 23.24 -7.62
CA ILE A 52 -13.23 22.59 -6.67
C ILE A 52 -12.58 21.36 -6.11
N LEU A 53 -12.50 21.29 -4.79
CA LEU A 53 -11.94 20.13 -4.09
C LEU A 53 -12.91 18.96 -4.21
N LYS A 54 -12.37 17.78 -4.52
CA LYS A 54 -13.18 16.57 -4.55
C LYS A 54 -13.68 16.26 -3.15
N SER A 55 -14.89 15.72 -3.06
CA SER A 55 -15.43 15.29 -1.78
C SER A 55 -14.63 14.12 -1.23
N ALA A 56 -14.62 13.97 0.10
CA ALA A 56 -13.96 12.86 0.73
C ALA A 56 -14.52 11.52 0.25
N THR A 57 -15.83 11.44 0.00
CA THR A 57 -16.47 10.24 -0.52
C THR A 57 -15.97 9.89 -1.92
N ALA A 58 -15.87 10.90 -2.79
CA ALA A 58 -15.38 10.67 -4.15
C ALA A 58 -13.92 10.22 -4.14
N MET A 59 -13.09 10.83 -3.30
CA MET A 59 -11.69 10.44 -3.17
C MET A 59 -11.55 9.02 -2.67
N HIS A 60 -12.35 8.63 -1.68
CA HIS A 60 -12.33 7.28 -1.17
C HIS A 60 -12.72 6.27 -2.25
N HIS A 61 -13.74 6.59 -3.02
CA HIS A 61 -14.17 5.72 -4.12
C HIS A 61 -13.07 5.57 -5.16
N GLU A 62 -12.38 6.65 -5.49
CA GLU A 62 -11.27 6.61 -6.43
C GLU A 62 -10.13 5.76 -5.91
N GLU A 63 -9.81 5.86 -4.61
CA GLU A 63 -8.78 5.02 -4.01
C GLU A 63 -9.14 3.55 -4.09
N LEU A 64 -10.40 3.19 -3.84
CA LEU A 64 -10.86 1.81 -3.93
C LEU A 64 -10.68 1.23 -5.32
N LEU A 65 -10.87 2.04 -6.34
CA LEU A 65 -10.82 1.60 -7.73
C LEU A 65 -9.48 1.86 -8.40
N SER A 66 -8.51 2.42 -7.68
CA SER A 66 -7.21 2.69 -8.26
C SER A 66 -6.50 1.38 -8.64
N PRO A 67 -6.04 1.27 -9.89
CA PRO A 67 -5.26 0.11 -10.30
C PRO A 67 -3.78 0.23 -9.98
N VAL A 68 -3.32 1.39 -9.50
CA VAL A 68 -1.90 1.65 -9.28
C VAL A 68 -1.53 1.46 -7.83
N LEU A 69 -0.48 0.70 -7.58
CA LEU A 69 0.08 0.51 -6.24
C LEU A 69 1.57 0.77 -6.26
N PHE A 70 2.11 1.23 -5.15
CA PHE A 70 3.54 1.44 -4.96
C PHE A 70 4.11 0.28 -4.14
N VAL A 71 5.14 -0.37 -4.66
CA VAL A 71 5.75 -1.54 -4.01
C VAL A 71 6.67 -1.06 -2.89
N ALA A 72 6.30 -1.39 -1.65
CA ALA A 72 7.06 -0.98 -0.48
C ALA A 72 7.97 -2.08 0.06
N LYS A 73 7.46 -3.31 0.10
CA LYS A 73 8.22 -4.46 0.62
C LYS A 73 7.85 -5.70 -0.16
N ILE A 74 8.83 -6.58 -0.34
CA ILE A 74 8.65 -7.83 -1.08
C ILE A 74 8.97 -8.98 -0.13
N GLY A 75 8.07 -9.97 -0.07
CA GLY A 75 8.26 -11.14 0.77
C GLY A 75 9.45 -12.00 0.32
N PRO A 76 10.00 -12.78 1.23
CA PRO A 76 11.24 -13.51 0.94
C PRO A 76 11.11 -14.57 -0.15
N ASP A 77 9.91 -15.08 -0.38
CA ASP A 77 9.69 -16.12 -1.38
C ASP A 77 9.00 -15.59 -2.65
N ALA A 78 8.81 -14.30 -2.74
CA ALA A 78 8.16 -13.71 -3.91
C ALA A 78 9.00 -13.92 -5.16
N PHE A 79 8.33 -14.28 -6.26
CA PHE A 79 8.94 -14.49 -7.57
C PHE A 79 9.95 -15.66 -7.60
N LYS A 80 9.90 -16.54 -6.63
CA LYS A 80 10.87 -17.67 -6.55
C LYS A 80 10.43 -18.88 -7.35
N ASP A 81 9.18 -18.98 -7.72
CA ASP A 81 8.66 -20.08 -8.53
C ASP A 81 9.12 -19.89 -9.97
N ALA A 82 10.14 -20.64 -10.39
CA ALA A 82 10.71 -20.47 -11.72
C ALA A 82 9.73 -20.82 -12.85
N ALA A 83 8.74 -21.66 -12.58
CA ALA A 83 7.75 -22.01 -13.59
C ALA A 83 6.81 -20.84 -13.85
N ARG A 84 6.46 -20.08 -12.80
CA ARG A 84 5.58 -18.93 -12.91
C ARG A 84 6.33 -17.64 -13.29
N PHE A 85 7.59 -17.56 -12.90
CA PHE A 85 8.40 -16.37 -13.12
C PHE A 85 9.71 -16.74 -13.82
N PRO A 86 9.62 -17.25 -15.07
CA PRO A 86 10.84 -17.69 -15.78
C PRO A 86 11.81 -16.54 -16.09
N SER A 87 11.30 -15.32 -16.13
CA SER A 87 12.14 -14.14 -16.39
C SER A 87 12.60 -13.45 -15.10
N GLY A 88 12.34 -14.07 -13.94
CA GLY A 88 12.71 -13.48 -12.67
C GLY A 88 11.63 -12.55 -12.11
N PRO A 89 12.00 -11.70 -11.15
CA PRO A 89 11.02 -10.82 -10.50
C PRO A 89 10.31 -9.91 -11.47
N SER A 90 9.00 -9.75 -11.26
CA SER A 90 8.17 -8.86 -12.09
C SER A 90 8.35 -7.40 -11.70
N CYS A 91 8.76 -7.14 -10.47
CA CYS A 91 8.97 -5.78 -9.99
C CYS A 91 9.98 -5.76 -8.85
N LYS A 92 10.32 -4.57 -8.40
CA LYS A 92 11.22 -4.39 -7.26
C LYS A 92 10.63 -3.32 -6.34
N VAL A 93 11.17 -3.22 -5.14
CA VAL A 93 10.80 -2.17 -4.19
C VAL A 93 11.03 -0.80 -4.85
N GLY A 94 10.03 0.06 -4.72
CA GLY A 94 10.07 1.39 -5.32
C GLY A 94 9.35 1.51 -6.65
N ASP A 95 8.92 0.39 -7.21
CA ASP A 95 8.17 0.42 -8.47
C ASP A 95 6.71 0.77 -8.25
N PHE A 96 6.11 1.39 -9.25
CA PHE A 96 4.67 1.49 -9.35
C PHE A 96 4.18 0.36 -10.24
N ILE A 97 3.13 -0.31 -9.81
CA ILE A 97 2.60 -1.47 -10.52
C ILE A 97 1.12 -1.31 -10.78
N LEU A 98 0.64 -2.02 -11.80
CA LEU A 98 -0.80 -2.11 -12.09
C LEU A 98 -1.30 -3.47 -11.62
N VAL A 99 -2.43 -3.43 -10.94
CA VAL A 99 -3.14 -4.63 -10.48
C VAL A 99 -4.62 -4.41 -10.76
N ARG A 100 -5.40 -5.48 -10.67
CA ARG A 100 -6.84 -5.33 -10.75
C ARG A 100 -7.34 -4.51 -9.57
N PRO A 101 -8.31 -3.62 -9.77
CA PRO A 101 -8.91 -2.89 -8.64
C PRO A 101 -9.38 -3.86 -7.55
N ASN A 102 -9.24 -3.45 -6.31
CA ASN A 102 -9.63 -4.25 -5.14
C ASN A 102 -8.82 -5.53 -4.94
N THR A 103 -7.67 -5.63 -5.57
CA THR A 103 -6.77 -6.77 -5.37
C THR A 103 -6.16 -6.71 -3.97
N GLY A 104 -6.13 -7.86 -3.31
CA GLY A 104 -5.37 -8.04 -2.08
C GLY A 104 -6.09 -7.70 -0.80
N THR A 105 -5.37 -7.85 0.30
CA THR A 105 -5.87 -7.53 1.63
C THR A 105 -5.60 -6.06 1.92
N ARG A 106 -6.65 -5.33 2.20
CA ARG A 106 -6.57 -3.89 2.43
C ARG A 106 -6.43 -3.60 3.92
N MET A 107 -5.59 -2.63 4.24
CA MET A 107 -5.44 -2.17 5.63
C MET A 107 -5.10 -0.69 5.63
N LYS A 108 -5.41 -0.02 6.70
CA LYS A 108 -5.06 1.39 6.85
C LYS A 108 -4.08 1.53 8.00
N ILE A 109 -2.94 2.14 7.73
CA ILE A 109 -1.89 2.34 8.72
C ILE A 109 -1.55 3.82 8.70
N HIS A 110 -1.75 4.48 9.84
CA HIS A 110 -1.49 5.92 9.98
C HIS A 110 -2.12 6.74 8.84
N GLY A 111 -3.37 6.43 8.53
CA GLY A 111 -4.12 7.20 7.55
C GLY A 111 -3.85 6.86 6.10
N THR A 112 -2.91 5.97 5.83
CA THR A 112 -2.57 5.56 4.47
C THR A 112 -3.07 4.14 4.24
N GLU A 113 -3.66 3.91 3.08
CA GLU A 113 -4.10 2.56 2.72
C GLU A 113 -2.91 1.75 2.19
N TRP A 114 -2.82 0.52 2.69
CA TRP A 114 -1.84 -0.45 2.25
C TRP A 114 -2.57 -1.69 1.77
N ARG A 115 -1.95 -2.40 0.85
CA ARG A 115 -2.51 -3.66 0.35
C ARG A 115 -1.44 -4.73 0.32
N LEU A 116 -1.83 -5.91 0.76
CA LEU A 116 -0.97 -7.08 0.70
C LEU A 116 -1.48 -7.94 -0.45
N ILE A 117 -0.66 -8.09 -1.48
CA ILE A 117 -1.04 -8.82 -2.70
C ILE A 117 -0.16 -10.04 -2.89
N ASN A 118 -0.59 -10.92 -3.79
CA ASN A 118 0.22 -12.07 -4.20
C ASN A 118 1.21 -11.63 -5.29
N ASP A 119 2.31 -12.34 -5.39
CA ASP A 119 3.35 -12.01 -6.38
C ASP A 119 2.84 -12.15 -7.83
N ASP A 120 1.83 -12.98 -8.07
CA ASP A 120 1.25 -13.15 -9.40
C ASP A 120 0.12 -12.19 -9.71
N SER A 121 -0.16 -11.25 -8.83
CA SER A 121 -1.22 -10.26 -9.06
C SER A 121 -0.77 -9.07 -9.90
N ILE A 122 0.50 -8.94 -10.18
CA ILE A 122 1.05 -7.80 -10.90
C ILE A 122 0.82 -7.97 -12.38
N GLN A 123 0.18 -6.98 -12.99
CA GLN A 123 -0.12 -7.01 -14.43
C GLN A 123 0.87 -6.19 -15.25
N ALA A 124 1.44 -5.14 -14.66
CA ALA A 124 2.38 -4.28 -15.37
C ALA A 124 3.19 -3.46 -14.37
N VAL A 125 4.31 -2.94 -14.82
CA VAL A 125 5.12 -1.98 -14.06
C VAL A 125 5.06 -0.65 -14.79
N VAL A 126 4.87 0.43 -14.06
CA VAL A 126 4.67 1.77 -14.61
C VAL A 126 5.81 2.67 -14.15
N GLN A 127 6.47 3.33 -15.08
CA GLN A 127 7.54 4.26 -14.72
C GLN A 127 6.99 5.57 -14.17
N ASP A 128 5.93 6.06 -14.76
CA ASP A 128 5.31 7.32 -14.32
C ASP A 128 3.81 7.12 -14.23
N PRO A 129 3.29 6.97 -13.00
CA PRO A 129 1.87 6.67 -12.81
C PRO A 129 0.95 7.87 -13.01
N ARG A 130 1.49 9.07 -13.19
CA ARG A 130 0.66 10.29 -13.25
C ARG A 130 -0.33 10.30 -14.41
N GLY A 131 -0.03 9.54 -15.46
CA GLY A 131 -0.93 9.43 -16.60
C GLY A 131 -2.01 8.37 -16.45
N ILE A 132 -1.98 7.62 -15.37
CA ILE A 132 -2.92 6.52 -15.15
C ILE A 132 -4.11 7.02 -14.37
N GLN A 133 -5.29 6.86 -14.93
CA GLN A 133 -6.53 7.24 -14.27
C GLN A 133 -7.45 6.03 -14.27
N ARG A 134 -8.27 5.91 -13.22
CA ARG A 134 -9.24 4.84 -13.22
C ARG A 134 -10.30 5.14 -14.28
N PRO A 135 -10.85 4.11 -14.91
CA PRO A 135 -11.91 4.32 -15.90
C PRO A 135 -13.21 4.75 -15.22
N HIS A 136 -13.98 5.51 -15.94
CA HIS A 136 -15.29 5.96 -15.46
C HIS A 136 -16.37 4.93 -15.69
#